data_cb93363b1d6e46e72e574bf895bf258e
#
_entry.id   cb93363b1d6e46e72e574bf895bf258e
#
_cell.length_a   1.000
_cell.length_b   1.000
_cell.length_c   1.000
_cell.angle_alpha   90.00
_cell.angle_beta   90.00
_cell.angle_gamma   90.00
#
_symmetry.space_group_name_H-M   'P 1'
#
loop_
_entity.id
_entity.type
_entity.pdbx_description
1 polymer ?
#
loop_
_entity_poly.entity_id
_entity_poly.type
_entity_poly.pdbx_seq_one_letter_code
_entity_poly.pdbx_strand_id
1 'polypeptide(L)'
;MIPEPSQDEFEEGYVDANGVETHYWERGPEEGRPIVLVHGGGSGADSWGNWKYAMPLLADAGFRTFAMDMVGFGKSATPDPDAFDYTNQARIDQVIGFVEALGLDRPSLIGNSMGGAASMGVAMQSPETIDKLILVGGAGHLTPDERPQFSRDAIDTLSSFDGSREAMFDVVDVLSETDWFDKAAMVDHRLSNLERPGIEAAFAETMRIATGGDMY
;
A
#
# COMPACT_ATOMS: atom_id res chain seq x y z
N MET A 1 -22.57 5.07 8.07
CA MET A 1 -21.26 5.52 7.58
C MET A 1 -20.33 5.65 8.79
N ILE A 2 -19.15 5.06 8.77
CA ILE A 2 -18.13 5.26 9.80
C ILE A 2 -17.50 6.63 9.53
N PRO A 3 -17.39 7.52 10.55
CA PRO A 3 -16.75 8.82 10.35
C PRO A 3 -15.29 8.63 9.94
N GLU A 4 -14.82 9.50 9.04
CA GLU A 4 -13.43 9.50 8.64
C GLU A 4 -12.54 9.96 9.82
N PRO A 5 -11.49 9.21 10.17
CA PRO A 5 -10.55 9.64 11.20
C PRO A 5 -9.82 10.92 10.77
N SER A 6 -9.54 11.81 11.72
CA SER A 6 -8.68 12.98 11.47
C SER A 6 -7.21 12.56 11.40
N GLN A 7 -6.46 13.14 10.46
CA GLN A 7 -5.01 12.92 10.38
C GLN A 7 -4.28 13.39 11.65
N ASP A 8 -4.82 14.37 12.35
CA ASP A 8 -4.25 14.87 13.62
C ASP A 8 -4.25 13.83 14.75
N GLU A 9 -4.95 12.71 14.56
CA GLU A 9 -4.97 11.59 15.52
C GLU A 9 -3.83 10.57 15.27
N PHE A 10 -2.98 10.81 14.26
CA PHE A 10 -1.89 9.94 13.86
C PHE A 10 -0.58 10.72 13.88
N GLU A 11 0.51 10.03 14.15
CA GLU A 11 1.84 10.59 13.96
C GLU A 11 2.29 10.35 12.52
N GLU A 12 2.85 11.37 11.90
CA GLU A 12 3.42 11.31 10.56
C GLU A 12 4.94 11.25 10.65
N GLY A 13 5.56 10.34 9.89
CA GLY A 13 7.00 10.19 9.89
C GLY A 13 7.57 9.84 8.54
N TYR A 14 8.90 10.02 8.43
CA TYR A 14 9.70 9.63 7.28
C TYR A 14 10.94 8.87 7.75
N VAL A 15 11.33 7.87 7.00
CA VAL A 15 12.53 7.08 7.26
C VAL A 15 13.19 6.66 5.96
N ASP A 16 14.52 6.54 5.96
CA ASP A 16 15.25 5.90 4.85
C ASP A 16 15.10 4.38 4.97
N ALA A 17 14.30 3.81 4.09
CA ALA A 17 14.08 2.38 3.99
C ALA A 17 14.88 1.81 2.82
N ASN A 18 16.12 1.43 3.09
CA ASN A 18 17.05 0.88 2.10
C ASN A 18 17.26 1.80 0.87
N GLY A 19 17.51 3.10 1.13
CA GLY A 19 17.73 4.12 0.11
C GLY A 19 16.44 4.74 -0.48
N VAL A 20 15.28 4.36 0.03
CA VAL A 20 13.98 4.94 -0.32
C VAL A 20 13.46 5.78 0.84
N GLU A 21 13.37 7.11 0.66
CA GLU A 21 12.66 7.95 1.63
C GLU A 21 11.20 7.49 1.69
N THR A 22 10.83 6.90 2.82
CA THR A 22 9.54 6.24 3.02
C THR A 22 8.74 6.99 4.04
N HIS A 23 7.60 7.50 3.61
CA HIS A 23 6.59 8.08 4.47
C HIS A 23 5.75 7.01 5.18
N TYR A 24 5.31 7.30 6.40
CA TYR A 24 4.38 6.45 7.13
C TYR A 24 3.49 7.23 8.10
N TRP A 25 2.36 6.64 8.42
CA TRP A 25 1.51 7.01 9.54
C TRP A 25 1.73 6.05 10.69
N GLU A 26 1.76 6.57 11.90
CA GLU A 26 1.88 5.79 13.12
C GLU A 26 0.67 6.05 14.03
N ARG A 27 0.19 4.98 14.71
CA ARG A 27 -0.84 5.10 15.74
C ARG A 27 -0.75 3.94 16.73
N GLY A 28 -1.00 4.23 18.00
CA GLY A 28 -1.08 3.24 19.08
C GLY A 28 -0.08 3.49 20.19
N PRO A 29 -0.14 2.67 21.26
CA PRO A 29 0.75 2.84 22.39
C PRO A 29 2.21 2.52 22.03
N GLU A 30 3.16 3.31 22.51
CA GLU A 30 4.60 3.15 22.24
C GLU A 30 5.12 1.74 22.54
N GLU A 31 4.65 1.13 23.63
CA GLU A 31 5.00 -0.23 24.05
C GLU A 31 4.15 -1.33 23.38
N GLY A 32 3.26 -0.94 22.46
CA GLY A 32 2.40 -1.89 21.73
C GLY A 32 3.21 -2.79 20.80
N ARG A 33 2.74 -4.03 20.63
CA ARG A 33 3.37 -4.92 19.65
C ARG A 33 3.26 -4.30 18.25
N PRO A 34 4.38 -4.20 17.49
CA PRO A 34 4.37 -3.50 16.20
C PRO A 34 3.63 -4.28 15.11
N ILE A 35 2.84 -3.55 14.33
CA ILE A 35 2.22 -4.03 13.09
C ILE A 35 2.59 -3.06 11.96
N VAL A 36 3.18 -3.59 10.89
CA VAL A 36 3.41 -2.83 9.66
C VAL A 36 2.32 -3.16 8.65
N LEU A 37 1.69 -2.11 8.13
CA LEU A 37 0.58 -2.16 7.19
C LEU A 37 1.08 -1.71 5.81
N VAL A 38 1.03 -2.62 4.82
CA VAL A 38 1.53 -2.38 3.47
C VAL A 38 0.33 -2.32 2.51
N HIS A 39 0.12 -1.16 1.88
CA HIS A 39 -1.06 -0.89 1.08
C HIS A 39 -1.09 -1.59 -0.29
N GLY A 40 -2.26 -1.64 -0.92
CA GLY A 40 -2.43 -2.14 -2.28
C GLY A 40 -2.03 -1.12 -3.35
N GLY A 41 -1.88 -1.57 -4.59
CA GLY A 41 -1.61 -0.72 -5.74
C GLY A 41 -2.86 -0.02 -6.29
N GLY A 42 -2.66 0.68 -7.40
CA GLY A 42 -3.70 1.38 -8.15
C GLY A 42 -3.49 2.89 -8.17
N SER A 43 -4.13 3.56 -9.12
CA SER A 43 -4.02 5.00 -9.31
C SER A 43 -4.37 5.76 -8.03
N GLY A 44 -3.45 6.60 -7.56
CA GLY A 44 -3.63 7.40 -6.36
C GLY A 44 -3.70 6.63 -5.03
N ALA A 45 -3.30 5.37 -5.00
CA ALA A 45 -3.24 4.57 -3.77
C ALA A 45 -2.18 5.12 -2.82
N ASP A 46 -2.41 4.95 -1.52
CA ASP A 46 -1.48 5.25 -0.44
C ASP A 46 -1.87 4.50 0.84
N SER A 47 -1.05 4.63 1.85
CA SER A 47 -1.28 4.02 3.16
C SER A 47 -2.49 4.61 3.88
N TRP A 48 -2.71 5.94 3.77
CA TRP A 48 -3.86 6.59 4.39
C TRP A 48 -5.18 6.05 3.84
N GLY A 49 -5.37 6.09 2.53
CA GLY A 49 -6.58 5.59 1.87
C GLY A 49 -6.87 4.13 2.19
N ASN A 50 -5.82 3.33 2.38
CA ASN A 50 -5.96 1.90 2.64
C ASN A 50 -6.22 1.56 4.12
N TRP A 51 -5.60 2.28 5.08
CA TRP A 51 -5.49 1.82 6.45
C TRP A 51 -6.09 2.74 7.51
N LYS A 52 -6.50 3.98 7.18
CA LYS A 52 -7.01 4.98 8.13
C LYS A 52 -8.13 4.48 9.06
N TYR A 53 -8.95 3.54 8.60
CA TYR A 53 -10.01 2.95 9.42
C TYR A 53 -9.56 1.74 10.23
N ALA A 54 -8.55 1.01 9.77
CA ALA A 54 -8.04 -0.17 10.47
C ALA A 54 -7.09 0.21 11.62
N MET A 55 -6.24 1.22 11.42
CA MET A 55 -5.24 1.64 12.42
C MET A 55 -5.84 1.99 13.79
N PRO A 56 -6.94 2.78 13.89
CA PRO A 56 -7.57 3.04 15.18
C PRO A 56 -8.02 1.79 15.91
N LEU A 57 -8.64 0.84 15.18
CA LEU A 57 -9.12 -0.41 15.77
C LEU A 57 -7.99 -1.28 16.31
N LEU A 58 -6.88 -1.33 15.58
CA LEU A 58 -5.68 -2.06 16.01
C LEU A 58 -5.00 -1.35 17.21
N ALA A 59 -4.94 -0.03 17.18
CA ALA A 59 -4.40 0.77 18.29
C ALA A 59 -5.23 0.61 19.57
N ASP A 60 -6.56 0.62 19.47
CA ASP A 60 -7.47 0.38 20.57
C ASP A 60 -7.35 -1.04 21.14
N ALA A 61 -6.91 -2.00 20.30
CA ALA A 61 -6.57 -3.35 20.73
C ALA A 61 -5.16 -3.48 21.34
N GLY A 62 -4.43 -2.38 21.49
CA GLY A 62 -3.11 -2.31 22.14
C GLY A 62 -1.92 -2.57 21.22
N PHE A 63 -2.10 -2.52 19.90
CA PHE A 63 -1.00 -2.62 18.95
C PHE A 63 -0.44 -1.22 18.59
N ARG A 64 0.85 -1.17 18.27
CA ARG A 64 1.49 -0.01 17.65
C ARG A 64 1.53 -0.24 16.14
N THR A 65 0.83 0.57 15.37
CA THR A 65 0.63 0.39 13.94
C THR A 65 1.43 1.39 13.11
N PHE A 66 2.03 0.91 12.04
CA PHE A 66 2.79 1.71 11.08
C PHE A 66 2.25 1.44 9.68
N ALA A 67 1.59 2.40 9.06
CA ALA A 67 1.12 2.29 7.70
C ALA A 67 2.07 3.03 6.76
N MET A 68 2.89 2.29 6.01
CA MET A 68 3.91 2.85 5.13
C MET A 68 3.38 3.08 3.72
N ASP A 69 3.85 4.13 3.06
CA ASP A 69 3.68 4.33 1.63
C ASP A 69 4.78 3.59 0.87
N MET A 70 4.40 2.74 -0.08
CA MET A 70 5.39 2.09 -0.95
C MET A 70 6.02 3.09 -1.92
N VAL A 71 7.22 2.80 -2.39
CA VAL A 71 7.94 3.58 -3.40
C VAL A 71 7.05 3.85 -4.62
N GLY A 72 6.98 5.10 -5.06
CA GLY A 72 6.13 5.54 -6.16
C GLY A 72 4.66 5.79 -5.77
N PHE A 73 4.33 5.78 -4.48
CA PHE A 73 2.97 5.99 -3.97
C PHE A 73 2.95 6.96 -2.79
N GLY A 74 1.76 7.54 -2.55
CA GLY A 74 1.51 8.40 -1.41
C GLY A 74 2.53 9.53 -1.28
N LYS A 75 3.15 9.66 -0.11
CA LYS A 75 4.16 10.69 0.18
C LYS A 75 5.61 10.15 0.15
N SER A 76 5.81 8.86 -0.13
CA SER A 76 7.14 8.28 -0.31
C SER A 76 7.83 8.78 -1.58
N ALA A 77 9.12 8.50 -1.68
CA ALA A 77 9.94 8.86 -2.84
C ALA A 77 9.36 8.31 -4.16
N THR A 78 9.52 9.11 -5.21
CA THR A 78 9.17 8.78 -6.59
C THR A 78 10.42 8.91 -7.48
N PRO A 79 11.41 8.01 -7.32
CA PRO A 79 12.62 8.06 -8.13
C PRO A 79 12.32 8.00 -9.62
N ASP A 80 13.23 8.58 -10.43
CA ASP A 80 13.12 8.52 -11.88
C ASP A 80 13.12 7.05 -12.35
N PRO A 81 12.13 6.62 -13.17
CA PRO A 81 12.10 5.26 -13.72
C PRO A 81 13.34 4.85 -14.52
N ASP A 82 14.09 5.80 -15.07
CA ASP A 82 15.37 5.51 -15.73
C ASP A 82 16.50 5.14 -14.73
N ALA A 83 16.29 5.42 -13.43
CA ALA A 83 17.26 5.21 -12.37
C ALA A 83 16.80 4.25 -11.27
N PHE A 84 15.54 3.79 -11.31
CA PHE A 84 14.95 2.93 -10.29
C PHE A 84 14.01 1.87 -10.88
N ASP A 85 14.24 0.63 -10.52
CA ASP A 85 13.41 -0.50 -10.93
C ASP A 85 12.21 -0.67 -9.97
N TYR A 86 11.01 -0.34 -10.41
CA TYR A 86 9.75 -0.46 -9.64
C TYR A 86 9.25 -1.91 -9.53
N THR A 87 10.15 -2.84 -9.24
CA THR A 87 9.87 -4.29 -9.13
C THR A 87 9.26 -4.65 -7.78
N ASN A 88 8.72 -5.87 -7.69
CA ASN A 88 8.30 -6.40 -6.38
C ASN A 88 9.51 -6.58 -5.44
N GLN A 89 10.71 -6.90 -5.97
CA GLN A 89 11.92 -7.00 -5.15
C GLN A 89 12.26 -5.67 -4.48
N ALA A 90 12.19 -4.55 -5.21
CA ALA A 90 12.44 -3.24 -4.62
C ALA A 90 11.47 -2.91 -3.47
N ARG A 91 10.21 -3.36 -3.56
CA ARG A 91 9.20 -3.21 -2.49
C ARG A 91 9.49 -4.13 -1.31
N ILE A 92 9.95 -5.36 -1.55
CA ILE A 92 10.40 -6.28 -0.50
C ILE A 92 11.56 -5.64 0.27
N ASP A 93 12.56 -5.15 -0.45
CA ASP A 93 13.73 -4.50 0.14
C ASP A 93 13.36 -3.24 0.93
N GLN A 94 12.38 -2.45 0.43
CA GLN A 94 11.84 -1.30 1.13
C GLN A 94 11.13 -1.71 2.44
N VAL A 95 10.31 -2.76 2.45
CA VAL A 95 9.64 -3.23 3.69
C VAL A 95 10.66 -3.71 4.71
N ILE A 96 11.67 -4.47 4.29
CA ILE A 96 12.75 -4.92 5.18
C ILE A 96 13.49 -3.70 5.75
N GLY A 97 13.94 -2.79 4.89
CA GLY A 97 14.62 -1.57 5.29
C GLY A 97 13.79 -0.68 6.22
N PHE A 98 12.47 -0.63 6.03
CA PHE A 98 11.55 0.10 6.91
C PHE A 98 11.52 -0.49 8.33
N VAL A 99 11.42 -1.82 8.44
CA VAL A 99 11.45 -2.52 9.74
C VAL A 99 12.77 -2.28 10.45
N GLU A 100 13.88 -2.37 9.73
CA GLU A 100 15.24 -2.15 10.26
C GLU A 100 15.47 -0.71 10.70
N ALA A 101 15.09 0.26 9.86
CA ALA A 101 15.31 1.69 10.12
C ALA A 101 14.52 2.20 11.33
N LEU A 102 13.30 1.67 11.58
CA LEU A 102 12.51 1.97 12.77
C LEU A 102 12.89 1.10 13.98
N GLY A 103 13.81 0.14 13.84
CA GLY A 103 14.20 -0.76 14.92
C GLY A 103 13.06 -1.63 15.44
N LEU A 104 12.10 -2.02 14.58
CA LEU A 104 10.95 -2.80 15.00
C LEU A 104 11.37 -4.26 15.24
N ASP A 105 11.11 -4.76 16.45
CA ASP A 105 11.41 -6.15 16.79
C ASP A 105 10.31 -7.08 16.26
N ARG A 106 10.58 -7.74 15.13
CA ARG A 106 9.73 -8.73 14.48
C ARG A 106 8.25 -8.34 14.43
N PRO A 107 7.89 -7.24 13.70
CA PRO A 107 6.50 -6.83 13.59
C PRO A 107 5.65 -7.90 12.89
N SER A 108 4.34 -7.86 13.12
CA SER A 108 3.41 -8.54 12.22
C SER A 108 3.25 -7.69 10.95
N LEU A 109 3.25 -8.32 9.77
CA LEU A 109 2.92 -7.64 8.51
C LEU A 109 1.46 -7.89 8.13
N ILE A 110 0.76 -6.84 7.74
CA ILE A 110 -0.55 -6.94 7.07
C ILE A 110 -0.41 -6.30 5.70
N GLY A 111 -0.44 -7.13 4.66
CA GLY A 111 -0.27 -6.67 3.27
C GLY A 111 -1.55 -6.82 2.46
N ASN A 112 -1.95 -5.74 1.79
CA ASN A 112 -3.09 -5.75 0.87
C ASN A 112 -2.63 -5.83 -0.58
N SER A 113 -3.19 -6.75 -1.38
CA SER A 113 -2.96 -6.85 -2.83
C SER A 113 -1.46 -6.80 -3.18
N MET A 114 -0.97 -5.78 -3.88
CA MET A 114 0.44 -5.56 -4.19
C MET A 114 1.33 -5.53 -2.93
N GLY A 115 0.87 -4.87 -1.86
CA GLY A 115 1.54 -4.90 -0.55
C GLY A 115 1.54 -6.29 0.08
N GLY A 116 0.53 -7.11 -0.23
CA GLY A 116 0.50 -8.53 0.14
C GLY A 116 1.59 -9.33 -0.57
N ALA A 117 1.83 -9.07 -1.86
CA ALA A 117 2.91 -9.71 -2.61
C ALA A 117 4.29 -9.34 -2.05
N ALA A 118 4.51 -8.06 -1.73
CA ALA A 118 5.75 -7.60 -1.10
C ALA A 118 5.93 -8.25 0.29
N SER A 119 4.90 -8.22 1.14
CA SER A 119 4.93 -8.80 2.50
C SER A 119 5.18 -10.32 2.47
N MET A 120 4.63 -11.03 1.50
CA MET A 120 4.90 -12.44 1.29
C MET A 120 6.36 -12.68 0.87
N GLY A 121 6.89 -11.83 0.00
CA GLY A 121 8.31 -11.86 -0.38
C GLY A 121 9.23 -11.69 0.84
N VAL A 122 8.91 -10.77 1.76
CA VAL A 122 9.63 -10.63 3.04
C VAL A 122 9.59 -11.94 3.83
N ALA A 123 8.41 -12.54 4.00
CA ALA A 123 8.27 -13.80 4.75
C ALA A 123 9.04 -14.96 4.13
N MET A 124 9.23 -14.97 2.80
CA MET A 124 9.98 -16.01 2.09
C MET A 124 11.49 -15.79 2.12
N GLN A 125 11.95 -14.52 2.01
CA GLN A 125 13.38 -14.20 1.89
C GLN A 125 14.05 -13.92 3.23
N SER A 126 13.30 -13.34 4.19
CA SER A 126 13.81 -12.91 5.50
C SER A 126 12.76 -13.21 6.59
N PRO A 127 12.42 -14.48 6.83
CA PRO A 127 11.37 -14.87 7.78
C PRO A 127 11.66 -14.43 9.22
N GLU A 128 12.94 -14.22 9.56
CA GLU A 128 13.36 -13.70 10.86
C GLU A 128 12.95 -12.25 11.12
N THR A 129 12.70 -11.48 10.06
CA THR A 129 12.32 -10.05 10.14
C THR A 129 10.93 -9.86 10.74
N ILE A 130 10.05 -10.86 10.63
CA ILE A 130 8.63 -10.74 11.01
C ILE A 130 8.18 -11.82 12.01
N ASP A 131 7.09 -11.55 12.75
CA ASP A 131 6.43 -12.54 13.62
C ASP A 131 5.28 -13.25 12.90
N LYS A 132 4.41 -12.48 12.25
CA LYS A 132 3.22 -13.00 11.56
C LYS A 132 2.98 -12.29 10.23
N LEU A 133 2.32 -13.00 9.32
CA LEU A 133 1.87 -12.45 8.04
C LEU A 133 0.36 -12.60 7.91
N ILE A 134 -0.32 -11.50 7.57
CA ILE A 134 -1.74 -11.47 7.21
C ILE A 134 -1.85 -10.90 5.80
N LEU A 135 -2.52 -11.62 4.92
CA LEU A 135 -2.74 -11.21 3.54
C LEU A 135 -4.21 -10.86 3.33
N VAL A 136 -4.45 -9.65 2.81
CA VAL A 136 -5.78 -9.15 2.46
C VAL A 136 -5.84 -9.01 0.94
N GLY A 137 -6.75 -9.73 0.28
CA GLY A 137 -6.86 -9.72 -1.17
C GLY A 137 -5.53 -10.07 -1.85
N GLY A 138 -4.75 -10.97 -1.25
CA GLY A 138 -3.36 -11.23 -1.60
C GLY A 138 -3.21 -11.56 -3.07
N ALA A 139 -2.53 -10.68 -3.79
CA ALA A 139 -2.08 -10.91 -5.16
C ALA A 139 -0.92 -11.91 -5.14
N GLY A 140 -1.21 -13.11 -4.72
CA GLY A 140 -0.22 -14.15 -4.65
C GLY A 140 0.03 -14.78 -6.01
N HIS A 141 0.24 -15.98 -6.12
CA HIS A 141 0.71 -16.84 -7.18
C HIS A 141 -0.35 -17.30 -8.18
N LEU A 142 -1.52 -16.63 -8.25
CA LEU A 142 -2.53 -17.01 -9.23
C LEU A 142 -2.13 -16.50 -10.61
N THR A 143 -2.03 -17.41 -11.56
CA THR A 143 -1.94 -17.04 -12.98
C THR A 143 -3.19 -16.26 -13.40
N PRO A 144 -3.14 -15.47 -14.49
CA PRO A 144 -4.32 -14.75 -14.98
C PRO A 144 -5.56 -15.62 -15.13
N ASP A 145 -5.39 -16.86 -15.59
CA ASP A 145 -6.49 -17.81 -15.81
C ASP A 145 -7.09 -18.36 -14.50
N GLU A 146 -6.31 -18.40 -13.43
CA GLU A 146 -6.74 -18.87 -12.11
C GLU A 146 -7.42 -17.78 -11.28
N ARG A 147 -7.33 -16.50 -11.70
CA ARG A 147 -7.94 -15.39 -10.98
C ARG A 147 -9.46 -15.43 -11.07
N PRO A 148 -10.19 -15.22 -9.96
CA PRO A 148 -11.64 -15.06 -9.99
C PRO A 148 -12.07 -13.90 -10.91
N GLN A 149 -13.29 -13.96 -11.47
CA GLN A 149 -13.79 -12.94 -12.39
C GLN A 149 -13.73 -11.53 -11.80
N PHE A 150 -14.18 -11.35 -10.55
CA PHE A 150 -14.13 -10.03 -9.87
C PHE A 150 -12.70 -9.44 -9.79
N SER A 151 -11.69 -10.29 -9.66
CA SER A 151 -10.29 -9.85 -9.62
C SER A 151 -9.80 -9.41 -11.00
N ARG A 152 -10.27 -10.06 -12.06
CA ARG A 152 -9.99 -9.63 -13.44
C ARG A 152 -10.67 -8.30 -13.74
N ASP A 153 -11.95 -8.16 -13.39
CA ASP A 153 -12.72 -6.92 -13.58
C ASP A 153 -12.06 -5.74 -12.83
N ALA A 154 -11.57 -5.97 -11.62
CA ALA A 154 -10.82 -4.96 -10.86
C ALA A 154 -9.51 -4.56 -11.56
N ILE A 155 -8.73 -5.53 -12.05
CA ILE A 155 -7.48 -5.26 -12.79
C ILE A 155 -7.77 -4.49 -14.08
N ASP A 156 -8.81 -4.87 -14.82
CA ASP A 156 -9.20 -4.20 -16.06
C ASP A 156 -9.61 -2.74 -15.78
N THR A 157 -10.41 -2.50 -14.73
CA THR A 157 -10.79 -1.14 -14.30
C THR A 157 -9.58 -0.31 -13.90
N LEU A 158 -8.67 -0.86 -13.10
CA LEU A 158 -7.43 -0.18 -12.69
C LEU A 158 -6.53 0.14 -13.87
N SER A 159 -6.48 -0.75 -14.87
CA SER A 159 -5.63 -0.59 -16.06
C SER A 159 -6.21 0.38 -17.09
N SER A 160 -7.54 0.59 -17.08
CA SER A 160 -8.24 1.49 -17.99
C SER A 160 -8.41 2.90 -17.44
N PHE A 161 -7.86 3.21 -16.26
CA PHE A 161 -7.94 4.54 -15.66
C PHE A 161 -7.32 5.61 -16.57
N ASP A 162 -8.11 6.63 -16.91
CA ASP A 162 -7.76 7.69 -17.88
C ASP A 162 -7.43 9.05 -17.23
N GLY A 163 -7.35 9.11 -15.90
CA GLY A 163 -7.12 10.34 -15.13
C GLY A 163 -8.39 11.13 -14.79
N SER A 164 -9.54 10.73 -15.30
CA SER A 164 -10.80 11.43 -15.02
C SER A 164 -11.36 11.10 -13.64
N ARG A 165 -12.17 12.04 -13.11
CA ARG A 165 -12.90 11.81 -11.85
C ARG A 165 -13.90 10.66 -11.97
N GLU A 166 -14.53 10.48 -13.12
CA GLU A 166 -15.48 9.41 -13.39
C GLU A 166 -14.79 8.05 -13.33
N ALA A 167 -13.66 7.89 -14.02
CA ALA A 167 -12.85 6.67 -13.97
C ALA A 167 -12.33 6.39 -12.55
N MET A 168 -12.03 7.43 -11.75
CA MET A 168 -11.64 7.23 -10.35
C MET A 168 -12.80 6.73 -9.49
N PHE A 169 -14.03 7.14 -9.75
CA PHE A 169 -15.21 6.54 -9.11
C PHE A 169 -15.33 5.05 -9.44
N ASP A 170 -15.11 4.65 -10.69
CA ASP A 170 -15.13 3.22 -11.08
C ASP A 170 -14.02 2.44 -10.36
N VAL A 171 -12.82 3.03 -10.22
CA VAL A 171 -11.72 2.44 -9.43
C VAL A 171 -12.12 2.26 -7.96
N VAL A 172 -12.71 3.27 -7.34
CA VAL A 172 -13.13 3.18 -5.93
C VAL A 172 -14.27 2.17 -5.76
N ASP A 173 -15.21 2.13 -6.69
CA ASP A 173 -16.35 1.19 -6.66
C ASP A 173 -15.91 -0.27 -6.81
N VAL A 174 -15.03 -0.55 -7.77
CA VAL A 174 -14.57 -1.94 -7.99
C VAL A 174 -13.70 -2.47 -6.85
N LEU A 175 -13.06 -1.57 -6.10
CA LEU A 175 -12.24 -1.92 -4.93
C LEU A 175 -13.04 -2.00 -3.63
N SER A 176 -14.33 -1.59 -3.61
CA SER A 176 -15.13 -1.57 -2.40
C SER A 176 -16.61 -1.85 -2.68
N GLU A 177 -17.10 -2.99 -2.23
CA GLU A 177 -18.52 -3.39 -2.39
C GLU A 177 -19.49 -2.69 -1.44
N THR A 178 -19.01 -1.77 -0.59
CA THR A 178 -19.80 -1.25 0.51
C THR A 178 -19.85 0.27 0.56
N ASP A 179 -20.97 0.83 1.04
CA ASP A 179 -21.19 2.26 1.21
C ASP A 179 -20.95 2.74 2.66
N TRP A 180 -20.07 2.06 3.40
CA TRP A 180 -19.81 2.39 4.80
C TRP A 180 -18.91 3.61 4.99
N PHE A 181 -18.18 4.05 3.96
CA PHE A 181 -17.33 5.25 3.93
C PHE A 181 -17.76 6.23 2.82
N ASP A 182 -17.24 7.44 2.84
CA ASP A 182 -17.47 8.45 1.81
C ASP A 182 -16.63 8.16 0.56
N LYS A 183 -17.24 7.59 -0.47
CA LYS A 183 -16.57 7.28 -1.74
C LYS A 183 -16.12 8.54 -2.47
N ALA A 184 -16.87 9.65 -2.39
CA ALA A 184 -16.49 10.89 -3.04
C ALA A 184 -15.22 11.50 -2.41
N ALA A 185 -15.13 11.47 -1.07
CA ALA A 185 -13.92 11.88 -0.36
C ALA A 185 -12.71 10.99 -0.71
N MET A 186 -12.92 9.69 -0.89
CA MET A 186 -11.87 8.76 -1.32
C MET A 186 -11.41 9.06 -2.76
N VAL A 187 -12.34 9.39 -3.67
CA VAL A 187 -12.01 9.80 -5.03
C VAL A 187 -11.17 11.08 -5.02
N ASP A 188 -11.58 12.09 -4.24
CA ASP A 188 -10.82 13.35 -4.12
C ASP A 188 -9.43 13.12 -3.54
N HIS A 189 -9.32 12.29 -2.51
CA HIS A 189 -8.04 11.90 -1.92
C HIS A 189 -7.11 11.23 -2.95
N ARG A 190 -7.59 10.23 -3.68
CA ARG A 190 -6.79 9.54 -4.69
C ARG A 190 -6.36 10.45 -5.84
N LEU A 191 -7.24 11.33 -6.31
CA LEU A 191 -6.90 12.31 -7.34
C LEU A 191 -5.83 13.30 -6.87
N SER A 192 -5.92 13.76 -5.61
CA SER A 192 -4.90 14.65 -5.03
C SER A 192 -3.51 13.99 -4.92
N ASN A 193 -3.46 12.69 -4.69
CA ASN A 193 -2.21 11.95 -4.68
C ASN A 193 -1.55 11.91 -6.07
N LEU A 194 -2.34 11.87 -7.16
CA LEU A 194 -1.83 11.88 -8.53
C LEU A 194 -1.21 13.22 -8.94
N GLU A 195 -1.57 14.33 -8.28
CA GLU A 195 -1.00 15.65 -8.54
C GLU A 195 0.45 15.80 -8.06
N ARG A 196 0.95 14.85 -7.27
CA ARG A 196 2.32 14.91 -6.74
C ARG A 196 3.34 14.62 -7.85
N PRO A 197 4.46 15.37 -7.88
CA PRO A 197 5.51 15.17 -8.88
C PRO A 197 6.05 13.73 -8.88
N GLY A 198 6.18 13.14 -10.05
CA GLY A 198 6.75 11.81 -10.25
C GLY A 198 5.78 10.64 -10.06
N ILE A 199 4.63 10.82 -9.42
CA ILE A 199 3.66 9.73 -9.17
C ILE A 199 3.18 9.10 -10.48
N GLU A 200 2.84 9.90 -11.49
CA GLU A 200 2.36 9.40 -12.79
C GLU A 200 3.41 8.49 -13.46
N ALA A 201 4.67 8.95 -13.52
CA ALA A 201 5.75 8.17 -14.12
C ALA A 201 6.05 6.88 -13.34
N ALA A 202 6.12 6.96 -12.00
CA ALA A 202 6.31 5.82 -11.11
C ALA A 202 5.19 4.78 -11.24
N PHE A 203 3.93 5.25 -11.33
CA PHE A 203 2.78 4.37 -11.50
C PHE A 203 2.77 3.71 -12.89
N ALA A 204 3.04 4.46 -13.96
CA ALA A 204 3.15 3.91 -15.31
C ALA A 204 4.21 2.80 -15.39
N GLU A 205 5.38 3.01 -14.79
CA GLU A 205 6.45 2.00 -14.74
C GLU A 205 6.06 0.78 -13.89
N THR A 206 5.41 1.01 -12.74
CA THR A 206 4.86 -0.06 -11.91
C THR A 206 3.89 -0.94 -12.72
N MET A 207 2.99 -0.32 -13.49
CA MET A 207 2.02 -1.06 -14.32
C MET A 207 2.68 -1.77 -15.49
N ARG A 208 3.70 -1.17 -16.11
CA ARG A 208 4.46 -1.80 -17.20
C ARG A 208 5.13 -3.09 -16.72
N ILE A 209 5.76 -3.08 -15.56
CA ILE A 209 6.39 -4.26 -14.95
C ILE A 209 5.33 -5.29 -14.56
N ALA A 210 4.23 -4.85 -13.94
CA ALA A 210 3.16 -5.73 -13.49
C ALA A 210 2.47 -6.49 -14.62
N THR A 211 2.34 -5.87 -15.80
CA THR A 211 1.72 -6.48 -16.98
C THR A 211 2.72 -7.24 -17.86
N GLY A 212 4.01 -6.92 -17.76
CA GLY A 212 5.09 -7.58 -18.50
C GLY A 212 5.49 -8.97 -17.98
N GLY A 213 4.92 -9.42 -16.86
CA GLY A 213 5.23 -10.74 -16.26
C GLY A 213 6.42 -10.74 -15.30
N ASP A 214 7.05 -9.60 -15.08
CA ASP A 214 8.24 -9.45 -14.20
C ASP A 214 7.87 -9.08 -12.74
N MET A 215 6.62 -9.31 -12.33
CA MET A 215 6.13 -8.93 -11.00
C MET A 215 6.46 -9.96 -9.90
N TYR A 216 7.02 -11.15 -10.26
CA TYR A 216 7.26 -12.26 -9.32
C TYR A 216 8.65 -12.85 -9.46
#